data_6a0460c26418ba17225eed521a255b12
#
_entry.id   6a0460c26418ba17225eed521a255b12
#
_cell.length_a   1.000
_cell.length_b   1.000
_cell.length_c   1.000
_cell.angle_alpha   90.00
_cell.angle_beta   90.00
_cell.angle_gamma   90.00
#
_symmetry.space_group_name_H-M   'P 1'
#
loop_
_entity.id
_entity.type
_entity.pdbx_description
1 polymer ?
#
loop_
_entity_poly.entity_id
_entity_poly.type
_entity_poly.pdbx_seq_one_letter_code
_entity_poly.pdbx_strand_id
1 'polypeptide(L)'
;MKLESNGVAFSYPGRDVLKDVTFTFEGPQLVAILGPNGVGKSTLIHCIDRILRPTKGTVMIDDRDTMDMKMKEMAKTVGYVPYASSDTFPMSVVDAVLLGRHPHSNWRSTRKDVAIVYDILKRMGIDDLAKCQFNELSAGQHQKAMLARGLVQEPKILLLDEPTANLDVKHQLGVTKLLRDLTRERKMLTVMICHDLNIASKYADSIIMMKDGTIFAAGSAEDVITRENIETVYDVKCRIIDDGGRPHVILQDGTL
;
A
#
# COMPACT_ATOMS: atom_id res chain seq x y z
N MET A 1 -5.13 -10.25 -13.33
CA MET A 1 -5.65 -9.72 -12.06
C MET A 1 -6.21 -8.35 -12.33
N LYS A 2 -7.46 -8.13 -11.98
CA LYS A 2 -8.20 -6.88 -12.15
C LYS A 2 -8.79 -6.49 -10.79
N LEU A 3 -8.61 -5.24 -10.38
CA LEU A 3 -9.20 -4.64 -9.20
C LEU A 3 -10.07 -3.47 -9.64
N GLU A 4 -11.34 -3.47 -9.27
CA GLU A 4 -12.28 -2.42 -9.62
C GLU A 4 -12.97 -1.90 -8.37
N SER A 5 -13.19 -0.61 -8.36
CA SER A 5 -14.07 0.10 -7.42
C SER A 5 -15.18 0.75 -8.23
N ASN A 6 -16.41 0.41 -7.97
CA ASN A 6 -17.57 0.90 -8.73
C ASN A 6 -18.48 1.71 -7.81
N GLY A 7 -18.34 3.04 -7.83
CA GLY A 7 -19.19 3.94 -7.06
C GLY A 7 -19.08 3.76 -5.54
N VAL A 8 -17.88 3.38 -5.03
CA VAL A 8 -17.71 3.11 -3.60
C VAL A 8 -17.88 4.38 -2.79
N ALA A 9 -18.83 4.33 -1.84
CA ALA A 9 -19.02 5.34 -0.81
C ALA A 9 -18.91 4.72 0.58
N PHE A 10 -18.44 5.50 1.54
CA PHE A 10 -18.34 5.07 2.92
C PHE A 10 -18.50 6.26 3.88
N SER A 11 -19.28 6.05 4.95
CA SER A 11 -19.50 7.04 6.01
C SER A 11 -19.29 6.41 7.38
N TYR A 12 -18.54 7.09 8.24
CA TYR A 12 -18.62 6.86 9.69
C TYR A 12 -19.85 7.56 10.26
N PRO A 13 -20.29 7.23 11.49
CA PRO A 13 -21.40 7.95 12.11
C PRO A 13 -21.15 9.47 12.08
N GLY A 14 -22.02 10.20 11.39
CA GLY A 14 -21.98 11.67 11.27
C GLY A 14 -20.91 12.24 10.30
N ARG A 15 -20.18 11.40 9.55
CA ARG A 15 -19.16 11.90 8.62
C ARG A 15 -19.05 11.04 7.36
N ASP A 16 -19.33 11.66 6.21
CA ASP A 16 -19.03 11.06 4.91
C ASP A 16 -17.53 11.16 4.62
N VAL A 17 -16.94 10.03 4.23
CA VAL A 17 -15.48 9.95 3.97
C VAL A 17 -15.18 9.60 2.53
N LEU A 18 -15.87 8.62 1.94
CA LEU A 18 -15.74 8.29 0.52
C LEU A 18 -17.05 8.61 -0.19
N LYS A 19 -16.93 9.19 -1.39
CA LYS A 19 -18.06 9.64 -2.20
C LYS A 19 -17.81 9.21 -3.64
N ASP A 20 -18.51 8.15 -4.10
CA ASP A 20 -18.48 7.71 -5.51
C ASP A 20 -17.06 7.44 -6.05
N VAL A 21 -16.27 6.63 -5.33
CA VAL A 21 -14.92 6.28 -5.75
C VAL A 21 -14.97 5.18 -6.80
N THR A 22 -14.56 5.51 -8.03
CA THR A 22 -14.57 4.60 -9.18
C THR A 22 -13.21 4.55 -9.85
N PHE A 23 -12.63 3.35 -9.99
CA PHE A 23 -11.38 3.09 -10.72
C PHE A 23 -11.29 1.63 -11.16
N THR A 24 -10.40 1.38 -12.12
CA THR A 24 -10.03 0.03 -12.55
C THR A 24 -8.52 -0.07 -12.71
N PHE A 25 -7.91 -1.09 -12.10
CA PHE A 25 -6.51 -1.45 -12.30
C PHE A 25 -6.38 -2.87 -12.81
N GLU A 26 -5.54 -3.05 -13.82
CA GLU A 26 -5.28 -4.36 -14.42
C GLU A 26 -3.80 -4.70 -14.43
N GLY A 27 -3.51 -6.00 -14.32
CA GLY A 27 -2.17 -6.54 -14.45
C GLY A 27 -1.24 -6.22 -13.29
N PRO A 28 0.03 -6.61 -13.40
CA PRO A 28 1.04 -6.28 -12.42
C PRO A 28 1.45 -4.82 -12.55
N GLN A 29 1.13 -4.02 -11.56
CA GLN A 29 1.54 -2.61 -11.47
C GLN A 29 1.64 -2.14 -10.03
N LEU A 30 2.47 -1.14 -9.79
CA LEU A 30 2.53 -0.40 -8.54
C LEU A 30 1.68 0.87 -8.68
N VAL A 31 0.60 0.94 -7.90
CA VAL A 31 -0.31 2.08 -7.84
C VAL A 31 -0.03 2.89 -6.59
N ALA A 32 0.15 4.20 -6.72
CA ALA A 32 0.25 5.12 -5.59
C ALA A 32 -1.07 5.87 -5.39
N ILE A 33 -1.55 5.93 -4.15
CA ILE A 33 -2.67 6.79 -3.74
C ILE A 33 -2.10 8.01 -3.03
N LEU A 34 -2.33 9.17 -3.60
CA LEU A 34 -1.91 10.50 -3.12
C LEU A 34 -3.13 11.29 -2.61
N GLY A 35 -2.88 12.31 -1.81
CA GLY A 35 -3.87 13.28 -1.32
C GLY A 35 -3.60 13.72 0.11
N PRO A 36 -4.20 14.81 0.57
CA PRO A 36 -4.05 15.33 1.92
C PRO A 36 -4.50 14.32 3.00
N ASN A 37 -4.13 14.60 4.26
CA ASN A 37 -4.58 13.78 5.38
C ASN A 37 -6.11 13.91 5.55
N GLY A 38 -6.76 12.80 5.91
CA GLY A 38 -8.19 12.77 6.19
C GLY A 38 -9.11 12.72 4.98
N VAL A 39 -8.58 12.64 3.72
CA VAL A 39 -9.42 12.56 2.49
C VAL A 39 -10.00 11.17 2.22
N GLY A 40 -9.65 10.15 3.03
CA GLY A 40 -10.24 8.81 2.89
C GLY A 40 -9.32 7.74 2.30
N LYS A 41 -8.01 7.99 2.13
CA LYS A 41 -7.06 7.02 1.53
C LYS A 41 -7.05 5.66 2.25
N SER A 42 -6.82 5.65 3.57
CA SER A 42 -6.84 4.41 4.37
C SER A 42 -8.23 3.78 4.42
N THR A 43 -9.29 4.60 4.45
CA THR A 43 -10.68 4.11 4.39
C THR A 43 -10.93 3.36 3.07
N LEU A 44 -10.41 3.87 1.94
CA LEU A 44 -10.52 3.18 0.65
C LEU A 44 -9.80 1.82 0.68
N ILE A 45 -8.56 1.77 1.19
CA ILE A 45 -7.82 0.51 1.36
C ILE A 45 -8.62 -0.46 2.24
N HIS A 46 -9.19 0.00 3.35
CA HIS A 46 -10.00 -0.83 4.24
C HIS A 46 -11.29 -1.34 3.57
N CYS A 47 -11.89 -0.57 2.66
CA CYS A 47 -13.02 -1.05 1.85
C CYS A 47 -12.56 -2.14 0.86
N ILE A 48 -11.38 -1.99 0.25
CA ILE A 48 -10.83 -3.00 -0.67
C ILE A 48 -10.54 -4.31 0.05
N ASP A 49 -9.94 -4.24 1.26
CA ASP A 49 -9.60 -5.42 2.09
C ASP A 49 -10.78 -5.97 2.91
N ARG A 50 -11.99 -5.41 2.76
CA ARG A 50 -13.19 -5.79 3.53
C ARG A 50 -13.08 -5.61 5.04
N ILE A 51 -12.14 -4.84 5.53
CA ILE A 51 -12.12 -4.37 6.94
C ILE A 51 -13.32 -3.47 7.17
N LEU A 52 -13.63 -2.62 6.19
CA LEU A 52 -14.84 -1.80 6.18
C LEU A 52 -15.76 -2.24 5.04
N ARG A 53 -17.07 -2.25 5.32
CA ARG A 53 -18.07 -2.51 4.29
C ARG A 53 -18.53 -1.19 3.67
N PRO A 54 -18.41 -1.00 2.34
CA PRO A 54 -18.93 0.16 1.65
C PRO A 54 -20.42 0.38 1.97
N THR A 55 -20.84 1.62 2.12
CA THR A 55 -22.27 1.98 2.29
C THR A 55 -23.01 1.96 0.95
N LYS A 56 -22.27 2.22 -0.15
CA LYS A 56 -22.75 2.13 -1.54
C LYS A 56 -21.61 1.65 -2.43
N GLY A 57 -21.96 1.14 -3.60
CA GLY A 57 -21.02 0.66 -4.59
C GLY A 57 -20.44 -0.71 -4.23
N THR A 58 -19.51 -1.18 -5.05
CA THR A 58 -18.89 -2.52 -4.94
C THR A 58 -17.40 -2.45 -5.21
N VAL A 59 -16.65 -3.35 -4.58
CA VAL A 59 -15.24 -3.63 -4.91
C VAL A 59 -15.18 -5.01 -5.54
N MET A 60 -14.62 -5.09 -6.76
CA MET A 60 -14.53 -6.32 -7.54
C MET A 60 -13.08 -6.76 -7.69
N ILE A 61 -12.82 -8.05 -7.62
CA ILE A 61 -11.53 -8.69 -7.94
C ILE A 61 -11.79 -9.79 -8.98
N ASP A 62 -11.20 -9.67 -10.18
CA ASP A 62 -11.41 -10.59 -11.30
C ASP A 62 -12.92 -10.87 -11.53
N ASP A 63 -13.71 -9.80 -11.70
CA ASP A 63 -15.16 -9.81 -11.95
C ASP A 63 -16.03 -10.40 -10.82
N ARG A 64 -15.49 -10.59 -9.61
CA ARG A 64 -16.22 -11.06 -8.43
C ARG A 64 -16.26 -10.00 -7.35
N ASP A 65 -17.45 -9.76 -6.80
CA ASP A 65 -17.57 -8.88 -5.62
C ASP A 65 -16.78 -9.46 -4.45
N THR A 66 -15.95 -8.63 -3.83
CA THR A 66 -15.17 -9.02 -2.66
C THR A 66 -16.05 -9.50 -1.52
N MET A 67 -17.28 -8.97 -1.41
CA MET A 67 -18.25 -9.37 -0.36
C MET A 67 -18.75 -10.80 -0.52
N ASP A 68 -18.74 -11.36 -1.73
CA ASP A 68 -19.13 -12.74 -2.04
C ASP A 68 -18.00 -13.76 -1.90
N MET A 69 -16.75 -13.29 -1.76
CA MET A 69 -15.59 -14.16 -1.57
C MET A 69 -15.57 -14.74 -0.15
N LYS A 70 -15.17 -16.01 -0.01
CA LYS A 70 -14.91 -16.60 1.31
C LYS A 70 -13.71 -15.91 1.98
N MET A 71 -13.77 -15.71 3.31
CA MET A 71 -12.67 -15.05 4.05
C MET A 71 -11.29 -15.68 3.80
N LYS A 72 -11.21 -17.01 3.75
CA LYS A 72 -9.95 -17.72 3.48
C LYS A 72 -9.43 -17.46 2.06
N GLU A 73 -10.33 -17.29 1.09
CA GLU A 73 -9.99 -16.94 -0.29
C GLU A 73 -9.50 -15.49 -0.36
N MET A 74 -10.25 -14.57 0.27
CA MET A 74 -9.86 -13.16 0.38
C MET A 74 -8.47 -13.02 1.00
N ALA A 75 -8.23 -13.69 2.14
CA ALA A 75 -6.95 -13.68 2.83
C ALA A 75 -5.78 -14.31 2.03
N LYS A 76 -6.04 -15.11 1.00
CA LYS A 76 -5.01 -15.59 0.06
C LYS A 76 -4.81 -14.66 -1.13
N THR A 77 -5.81 -13.85 -1.44
CA THR A 77 -5.81 -12.98 -2.62
C THR A 77 -5.27 -11.60 -2.28
N VAL A 78 -5.67 -11.07 -1.14
CA VAL A 78 -5.30 -9.71 -0.69
C VAL A 78 -4.42 -9.79 0.55
N GLY A 79 -3.26 -9.16 0.49
CA GLY A 79 -2.40 -8.90 1.64
C GLY A 79 -2.51 -7.44 2.04
N TYR A 80 -2.63 -7.17 3.33
CA TYR A 80 -2.67 -5.82 3.87
C TYR A 80 -1.55 -5.59 4.88
N VAL A 81 -0.83 -4.50 4.71
CA VAL A 81 0.18 -4.01 5.66
C VAL A 81 -0.28 -2.66 6.17
N PRO A 82 -0.69 -2.57 7.44
CA PRO A 82 -1.14 -1.33 8.03
C PRO A 82 0.01 -0.34 8.24
N TYR A 83 -0.33 0.93 8.40
CA TYR A 83 0.57 1.92 8.99
C TYR A 83 1.09 1.38 10.34
N ALA A 84 2.36 1.59 10.63
CA ALA A 84 3.06 0.99 11.74
C ALA A 84 2.21 0.86 13.01
N SER A 85 1.89 -0.38 13.39
CA SER A 85 1.28 -0.67 14.67
C SER A 85 2.38 -0.86 15.72
N SER A 86 2.14 -0.38 16.92
CA SER A 86 2.97 -0.66 18.08
C SER A 86 2.70 -2.08 18.59
N ASP A 87 2.91 -3.10 17.76
CA ASP A 87 2.75 -4.49 18.16
C ASP A 87 3.82 -4.83 19.20
N THR A 88 3.40 -4.93 20.45
CA THR A 88 4.28 -5.16 21.63
C THR A 88 4.37 -6.62 22.04
N PHE A 89 3.97 -7.55 21.18
CA PHE A 89 4.01 -8.97 21.52
C PHE A 89 5.47 -9.49 21.54
N PRO A 90 5.89 -10.15 22.63
CA PRO A 90 7.20 -10.77 22.73
C PRO A 90 7.25 -12.05 21.88
N MET A 91 7.59 -11.90 20.60
CA MET A 91 7.84 -13.01 19.69
C MET A 91 9.03 -12.70 18.81
N SER A 92 9.68 -13.72 18.24
CA SER A 92 10.79 -13.51 17.33
C SER A 92 10.31 -12.89 16.00
N VAL A 93 11.20 -12.18 15.31
CA VAL A 93 10.91 -11.61 13.96
C VAL A 93 10.45 -12.71 13.00
N VAL A 94 11.12 -13.87 13.01
CA VAL A 94 10.73 -14.99 12.15
C VAL A 94 9.33 -15.50 12.47
N ASP A 95 8.94 -15.57 13.73
CA ASP A 95 7.60 -16.01 14.12
C ASP A 95 6.54 -14.96 13.74
N ALA A 96 6.82 -13.67 13.97
CA ALA A 96 5.93 -12.57 13.57
C ALA A 96 5.67 -12.56 12.05
N VAL A 97 6.72 -12.78 11.25
CA VAL A 97 6.60 -12.85 9.79
C VAL A 97 5.90 -14.12 9.34
N LEU A 98 6.14 -15.25 10.03
CA LEU A 98 5.51 -16.53 9.74
C LEU A 98 3.98 -16.51 9.91
N LEU A 99 3.42 -15.61 10.75
CA LEU A 99 1.97 -15.38 10.85
C LEU A 99 1.36 -15.00 9.50
N GLY A 100 2.11 -14.35 8.60
CA GLY A 100 1.66 -14.06 7.23
C GLY A 100 1.38 -15.30 6.39
N ARG A 101 1.87 -16.49 6.78
CA ARG A 101 1.60 -17.77 6.11
C ARG A 101 0.29 -18.43 6.55
N HIS A 102 -0.36 -17.90 7.60
CA HIS A 102 -1.58 -18.48 8.18
C HIS A 102 -2.68 -18.81 7.16
N PRO A 103 -2.98 -17.98 6.13
CA PRO A 103 -3.99 -18.31 5.13
C PRO A 103 -3.68 -19.58 4.34
N HIS A 104 -2.40 -19.95 4.22
CA HIS A 104 -1.93 -21.14 3.48
C HIS A 104 -1.77 -22.38 4.36
N SER A 105 -1.60 -22.19 5.68
CA SER A 105 -1.37 -23.28 6.61
C SER A 105 -2.69 -23.89 7.12
N ASN A 106 -2.65 -25.21 7.38
CA ASN A 106 -3.71 -25.91 8.14
C ASN A 106 -3.22 -26.08 9.59
N TRP A 107 -3.07 -24.96 10.35
CA TRP A 107 -2.66 -24.91 11.76
C TRP A 107 -1.20 -25.30 12.07
N ARG A 108 -0.39 -25.71 11.09
CA ARG A 108 1.04 -26.01 11.29
C ARG A 108 1.87 -25.42 10.18
N SER A 109 2.88 -24.65 10.53
CA SER A 109 3.87 -24.14 9.58
C SER A 109 4.74 -25.28 9.07
N THR A 110 4.99 -25.28 7.78
CA THR A 110 5.82 -26.29 7.11
C THR A 110 7.27 -25.79 6.97
N ARG A 111 8.21 -26.72 6.68
CA ARG A 111 9.58 -26.31 6.32
C ARG A 111 9.61 -25.37 5.11
N LYS A 112 8.66 -25.52 4.19
CA LYS A 112 8.50 -24.64 3.03
C LYS A 112 8.12 -23.22 3.46
N ASP A 113 7.21 -23.06 4.42
CA ASP A 113 6.80 -21.73 4.92
C ASP A 113 7.97 -21.01 5.57
N VAL A 114 8.77 -21.73 6.37
CA VAL A 114 9.97 -21.18 6.99
C VAL A 114 10.99 -20.74 5.92
N ALA A 115 11.18 -21.52 4.86
CA ALA A 115 12.09 -21.15 3.77
C ALA A 115 11.64 -19.88 3.04
N ILE A 116 10.32 -19.73 2.80
CA ILE A 116 9.74 -18.51 2.21
C ILE A 116 9.99 -17.30 3.11
N VAL A 117 9.82 -17.46 4.43
CA VAL A 117 10.07 -16.38 5.39
C VAL A 117 11.54 -15.94 5.33
N TYR A 118 12.49 -16.86 5.39
CA TYR A 118 13.92 -16.50 5.33
C TYR A 118 14.31 -15.86 3.99
N ASP A 119 13.75 -16.30 2.85
CA ASP A 119 13.99 -15.65 1.55
C ASP A 119 13.53 -14.18 1.59
N ILE A 120 12.33 -13.91 2.11
CA ILE A 120 11.82 -12.54 2.20
C ILE A 120 12.61 -11.69 3.20
N LEU A 121 12.95 -12.22 4.38
CA LEU A 121 13.78 -11.51 5.36
C LEU A 121 15.12 -11.10 4.75
N LYS A 122 15.75 -12.00 3.98
CA LYS A 122 17.01 -11.72 3.26
C LYS A 122 16.83 -10.63 2.21
N ARG A 123 15.75 -10.66 1.41
CA ARG A 123 15.45 -9.60 0.42
C ARG A 123 15.20 -8.25 1.08
N MET A 124 14.63 -8.24 2.29
CA MET A 124 14.42 -7.03 3.10
C MET A 124 15.70 -6.57 3.82
N GLY A 125 16.76 -7.38 3.81
CA GLY A 125 18.03 -7.10 4.50
C GLY A 125 17.84 -7.02 6.02
N ILE A 126 17.11 -7.98 6.59
CA ILE A 126 16.84 -8.16 8.04
C ILE A 126 16.88 -9.63 8.47
N ASP A 127 17.51 -10.49 7.71
CA ASP A 127 17.62 -11.93 8.02
C ASP A 127 18.51 -12.20 9.24
N ASP A 128 19.47 -11.34 9.52
CA ASP A 128 20.27 -11.34 10.75
C ASP A 128 19.43 -11.08 12.01
N LEU A 129 18.29 -10.39 11.87
CA LEU A 129 17.36 -10.08 12.95
C LEU A 129 16.30 -11.16 13.16
N ALA A 130 16.31 -12.26 12.40
CA ALA A 130 15.25 -13.28 12.42
C ALA A 130 14.93 -13.82 13.82
N LYS A 131 15.94 -13.92 14.71
CA LYS A 131 15.79 -14.42 16.09
C LYS A 131 15.63 -13.31 17.14
N CYS A 132 15.79 -12.04 16.77
CA CYS A 132 15.57 -10.91 17.67
C CYS A 132 14.10 -10.81 18.07
N GLN A 133 13.82 -10.20 19.20
CA GLN A 133 12.45 -9.93 19.62
C GLN A 133 11.86 -8.81 18.73
N PHE A 134 10.63 -9.00 18.29
CA PHE A 134 9.96 -8.07 17.39
C PHE A 134 9.80 -6.66 18.00
N ASN A 135 9.58 -6.59 19.30
CA ASN A 135 9.45 -5.34 20.07
C ASN A 135 10.80 -4.63 20.33
N GLU A 136 11.94 -5.27 20.04
CA GLU A 136 13.26 -4.66 20.17
C GLU A 136 13.76 -4.01 18.88
N LEU A 137 13.00 -4.13 17.78
CA LEU A 137 13.35 -3.57 16.49
C LEU A 137 13.26 -2.04 16.47
N SER A 138 14.19 -1.40 15.76
CA SER A 138 14.03 0.02 15.41
C SER A 138 12.79 0.21 14.51
N ALA A 139 12.22 1.42 14.46
CA ALA A 139 11.04 1.70 13.64
C ALA A 139 11.20 1.27 12.17
N GLY A 140 12.39 1.49 11.58
CA GLY A 140 12.66 1.06 10.22
C GLY A 140 12.79 -0.46 10.05
N GLN A 141 13.37 -1.16 11.03
CA GLN A 141 13.44 -2.62 11.02
C GLN A 141 12.05 -3.23 11.22
N HIS A 142 11.27 -2.66 12.14
CA HIS A 142 9.87 -3.04 12.37
C HIS A 142 9.03 -2.91 11.09
N GLN A 143 9.13 -1.76 10.40
CA GLN A 143 8.42 -1.55 9.14
C GLN A 143 8.81 -2.58 8.07
N LYS A 144 10.11 -2.90 7.93
CA LYS A 144 10.57 -3.97 7.03
C LYS A 144 10.01 -5.34 7.40
N ALA A 145 9.95 -5.68 8.69
CA ALA A 145 9.39 -6.95 9.16
C ALA A 145 7.87 -7.03 8.91
N MET A 146 7.13 -5.92 9.07
CA MET A 146 5.71 -5.84 8.72
C MET A 146 5.48 -6.02 7.21
N LEU A 147 6.30 -5.40 6.38
CA LEU A 147 6.28 -5.62 4.93
C LEU A 147 6.60 -7.07 4.58
N ALA A 148 7.61 -7.67 5.23
CA ALA A 148 7.94 -9.07 5.06
C ALA A 148 6.74 -9.97 5.40
N ARG A 149 6.01 -9.69 6.50
CA ARG A 149 4.79 -10.42 6.89
C ARG A 149 3.70 -10.36 5.81
N GLY A 150 3.49 -9.21 5.18
CA GLY A 150 2.56 -9.07 4.05
C GLY A 150 3.02 -9.83 2.80
N LEU A 151 4.32 -9.78 2.50
CA LEU A 151 4.90 -10.40 1.30
C LEU A 151 4.97 -11.94 1.37
N VAL A 152 5.19 -12.53 2.55
CA VAL A 152 5.21 -13.99 2.72
C VAL A 152 3.83 -14.61 2.54
N GLN A 153 2.77 -13.83 2.62
CA GLN A 153 1.40 -14.26 2.30
C GLN A 153 1.26 -14.62 0.81
N GLU A 154 2.22 -14.21 -0.06
CA GLU A 154 2.16 -14.40 -1.51
C GLU A 154 0.83 -13.91 -2.11
N PRO A 155 0.41 -12.68 -1.80
CA PRO A 155 -0.87 -12.17 -2.26
C PRO A 155 -0.84 -11.85 -3.75
N LYS A 156 -2.01 -11.82 -4.37
CA LYS A 156 -2.17 -11.31 -5.75
C LYS A 156 -2.33 -9.78 -5.76
N ILE A 157 -2.93 -9.23 -4.71
CA ILE A 157 -3.07 -7.79 -4.46
C ILE A 157 -2.41 -7.49 -3.12
N LEU A 158 -1.45 -6.56 -3.09
CA LEU A 158 -0.81 -6.10 -1.87
C LEU A 158 -1.23 -4.65 -1.59
N LEU A 159 -1.89 -4.44 -0.47
CA LEU A 159 -2.34 -3.13 0.01
C LEU A 159 -1.40 -2.65 1.11
N LEU A 160 -0.90 -1.44 0.97
CA LEU A 160 0.10 -0.87 1.86
C LEU A 160 -0.37 0.52 2.36
N ASP A 161 -0.54 0.66 3.65
CA ASP A 161 -0.86 1.95 4.26
C ASP A 161 0.45 2.61 4.74
N GLU A 162 0.94 3.58 3.96
CA GLU A 162 2.16 4.37 4.23
C GLU A 162 3.41 3.50 4.51
N PRO A 163 3.80 2.60 3.59
CA PRO A 163 4.85 1.61 3.85
C PRO A 163 6.24 2.20 4.06
N THR A 164 6.43 3.48 3.77
CA THR A 164 7.71 4.19 3.90
C THR A 164 7.73 5.21 5.02
N ALA A 165 6.63 5.34 5.78
CA ALA A 165 6.61 6.21 6.95
C ALA A 165 7.67 5.79 7.98
N ASN A 166 8.24 6.75 8.68
CA ASN A 166 9.30 6.54 9.69
C ASN A 166 10.61 5.91 9.17
N LEU A 167 10.81 5.84 7.86
CA LEU A 167 12.08 5.46 7.23
C LEU A 167 12.88 6.70 6.83
N ASP A 168 14.21 6.64 6.97
CA ASP A 168 15.07 7.63 6.34
C ASP A 168 15.03 7.56 4.81
N VAL A 169 15.49 8.59 4.12
CA VAL A 169 15.43 8.72 2.65
C VAL A 169 16.04 7.53 1.93
N LYS A 170 17.20 7.01 2.40
CA LYS A 170 17.86 5.85 1.81
C LYS A 170 16.98 4.61 1.88
N HIS A 171 16.36 4.37 3.04
CA HIS A 171 15.50 3.22 3.26
C HIS A 171 14.15 3.37 2.54
N GLN A 172 13.58 4.58 2.48
CA GLN A 172 12.36 4.85 1.69
C GLN A 172 12.55 4.48 0.21
N LEU A 173 13.63 4.97 -0.41
CA LEU A 173 13.96 4.66 -1.80
C LEU A 173 14.21 3.16 -2.00
N GLY A 174 14.95 2.53 -1.09
CA GLY A 174 15.26 1.10 -1.15
C GLY A 174 14.00 0.22 -1.06
N VAL A 175 13.12 0.49 -0.10
CA VAL A 175 11.86 -0.24 0.10
C VAL A 175 10.93 -0.04 -1.09
N THR A 176 10.75 1.20 -1.57
CA THR A 176 9.85 1.46 -2.70
C THR A 176 10.35 0.79 -3.99
N LYS A 177 11.68 0.82 -4.23
CA LYS A 177 12.29 0.09 -5.35
C LYS A 177 12.04 -1.41 -5.23
N LEU A 178 12.27 -1.98 -4.04
CA LEU A 178 12.03 -3.41 -3.80
C LEU A 178 10.56 -3.79 -4.03
N LEU A 179 9.62 -2.98 -3.55
CA LEU A 179 8.18 -3.19 -3.78
C LEU A 179 7.85 -3.20 -5.27
N ARG A 180 8.38 -2.24 -6.05
CA ARG A 180 8.20 -2.21 -7.50
C ARG A 180 8.78 -3.46 -8.18
N ASP A 181 10.00 -3.85 -7.81
CA ASP A 181 10.67 -5.00 -8.40
C ASP A 181 9.91 -6.30 -8.08
N LEU A 182 9.46 -6.49 -6.83
CA LEU A 182 8.62 -7.63 -6.40
C LEU A 182 7.24 -7.62 -7.06
N THR A 183 6.62 -6.46 -7.26
CA THR A 183 5.35 -6.30 -7.98
C THR A 183 5.45 -6.91 -9.38
N ARG A 184 6.53 -6.62 -10.10
CA ARG A 184 6.78 -7.15 -11.44
C ARG A 184 7.17 -8.62 -11.43
N GLU A 185 8.12 -9.00 -10.55
CA GLU A 185 8.63 -10.38 -10.43
C GLU A 185 7.51 -11.38 -10.08
N ARG A 186 6.66 -11.02 -9.10
CA ARG A 186 5.56 -11.87 -8.63
C ARG A 186 4.24 -11.68 -9.37
N LYS A 187 4.22 -10.78 -10.35
CA LYS A 187 3.03 -10.43 -11.14
C LYS A 187 1.83 -10.04 -10.26
N MET A 188 2.06 -9.30 -9.19
CA MET A 188 1.01 -8.83 -8.30
C MET A 188 0.61 -7.39 -8.61
N LEU A 189 -0.59 -7.00 -8.18
CA LEU A 189 -1.02 -5.60 -8.12
C LEU A 189 -0.67 -5.07 -6.72
N THR A 190 0.11 -4.00 -6.65
CA THR A 190 0.46 -3.36 -5.39
C THR A 190 -0.19 -1.97 -5.34
N VAL A 191 -0.95 -1.70 -4.30
CA VAL A 191 -1.57 -0.38 -4.06
C VAL A 191 -0.99 0.17 -2.77
N MET A 192 -0.32 1.33 -2.83
CA MET A 192 0.27 1.96 -1.66
C MET A 192 -0.22 3.38 -1.45
N ILE A 193 -0.54 3.75 -0.23
CA ILE A 193 -0.68 5.15 0.16
C ILE A 193 0.72 5.74 0.27
N CYS A 194 0.93 6.86 -0.38
CA CYS A 194 2.20 7.57 -0.38
C CYS A 194 1.99 9.05 -0.04
N HIS A 195 2.87 9.62 0.77
CA HIS A 195 2.85 11.07 1.05
C HIS A 195 3.88 11.83 0.23
N ASP A 196 4.94 11.16 -0.22
CA ASP A 196 5.98 11.77 -1.02
C ASP A 196 5.61 11.73 -2.51
N LEU A 197 5.34 12.91 -3.08
CA LEU A 197 4.97 13.07 -4.48
C LEU A 197 6.07 12.60 -5.43
N ASN A 198 7.34 12.81 -5.06
CA ASN A 198 8.48 12.44 -5.89
C ASN A 198 8.77 10.94 -5.85
N ILE A 199 8.56 10.28 -4.71
CA ILE A 199 8.60 8.82 -4.61
C ILE A 199 7.48 8.20 -5.46
N ALA A 200 6.25 8.71 -5.34
CA ALA A 200 5.13 8.24 -6.15
C ALA A 200 5.40 8.43 -7.65
N SER A 201 5.85 9.63 -8.06
CA SER A 201 6.22 9.92 -9.44
C SER A 201 7.28 8.96 -9.97
N LYS A 202 8.33 8.72 -9.19
CA LYS A 202 9.50 7.93 -9.63
C LYS A 202 9.22 6.44 -9.77
N TYR A 203 8.37 5.88 -8.90
CA TYR A 203 8.24 4.43 -8.77
C TYR A 203 6.88 3.86 -9.18
N ALA A 204 5.79 4.63 -9.07
CA ALA A 204 4.48 4.14 -9.42
C ALA A 204 4.30 4.02 -10.95
N ASP A 205 3.58 2.98 -11.35
CA ASP A 205 3.15 2.79 -12.75
C ASP A 205 1.86 3.60 -13.00
N SER A 206 0.99 3.71 -11.98
CA SER A 206 -0.23 4.54 -12.00
C SER A 206 -0.40 5.28 -10.68
N ILE A 207 -1.05 6.42 -10.70
CA ILE A 207 -1.31 7.27 -9.54
C ILE A 207 -2.81 7.58 -9.47
N ILE A 208 -3.38 7.49 -8.27
CA ILE A 208 -4.66 8.11 -7.92
C ILE A 208 -4.37 9.30 -7.00
N MET A 209 -4.90 10.47 -7.32
CA MET A 209 -4.91 11.62 -6.44
C MET A 209 -6.32 11.86 -5.92
N MET A 210 -6.48 11.83 -4.59
CA MET A 210 -7.76 11.99 -3.91
C MET A 210 -7.94 13.38 -3.31
N LYS A 211 -9.16 13.91 -3.42
CA LYS A 211 -9.60 15.14 -2.77
C LYS A 211 -11.05 15.00 -2.32
N ASP A 212 -11.38 15.47 -1.13
CA ASP A 212 -12.76 15.56 -0.60
C ASP A 212 -13.57 14.25 -0.67
N GLY A 213 -12.87 13.11 -0.53
CA GLY A 213 -13.48 11.77 -0.56
C GLY A 213 -13.74 11.22 -1.95
N THR A 214 -13.23 11.86 -3.00
CA THR A 214 -13.37 11.44 -4.40
C THR A 214 -12.00 11.25 -5.06
N ILE A 215 -11.96 10.63 -6.24
CA ILE A 215 -10.80 10.66 -7.11
C ILE A 215 -10.81 12.00 -7.86
N PHE A 216 -9.78 12.80 -7.64
CA PHE A 216 -9.58 14.08 -8.32
C PHE A 216 -8.90 13.89 -9.67
N ALA A 217 -7.85 13.05 -9.72
CA ALA A 217 -7.12 12.68 -10.93
C ALA A 217 -6.62 11.25 -10.82
N ALA A 218 -6.54 10.54 -11.93
CA ALA A 218 -5.96 9.19 -12.02
C ALA A 218 -5.28 9.01 -13.38
N GLY A 219 -4.13 8.33 -13.41
CA GLY A 219 -3.37 8.11 -14.66
C GLY A 219 -1.91 7.83 -14.37
N SER A 220 -1.06 8.11 -15.39
CA SER A 220 0.39 8.07 -15.26
C SER A 220 0.90 9.18 -14.33
N ALA A 221 2.19 9.14 -13.98
CA ALA A 221 2.78 10.22 -13.20
C ALA A 221 2.69 11.56 -13.95
N GLU A 222 2.88 11.53 -15.26
CA GLU A 222 2.83 12.69 -16.14
C GLU A 222 1.43 13.33 -16.19
N ASP A 223 0.37 12.50 -16.14
CA ASP A 223 -1.03 12.97 -16.15
C ASP A 223 -1.45 13.55 -14.80
N VAL A 224 -0.96 13.00 -13.71
CA VAL A 224 -1.45 13.29 -12.34
C VAL A 224 -0.58 14.30 -11.60
N ILE A 225 0.76 14.21 -11.74
CA ILE A 225 1.71 15.11 -11.08
C ILE A 225 1.91 16.36 -11.93
N THR A 226 0.89 17.18 -12.00
CA THR A 226 0.92 18.49 -12.66
C THR A 226 0.88 19.61 -11.63
N ARG A 227 1.36 20.80 -12.03
CA ARG A 227 1.30 21.97 -11.16
C ARG A 227 -0.13 22.26 -10.71
N GLU A 228 -1.07 22.27 -11.67
CA GLU A 228 -2.48 22.57 -11.41
C GLU A 228 -3.10 21.61 -10.40
N ASN A 229 -2.86 20.29 -10.57
CA ASN A 229 -3.39 19.26 -9.68
C ASN A 229 -2.83 19.40 -8.27
N ILE A 230 -1.51 19.63 -8.13
CA ILE A 230 -0.86 19.77 -6.84
C ILE A 230 -1.33 21.03 -6.13
N GLU A 231 -1.35 22.18 -6.80
CA GLU A 231 -1.84 23.45 -6.24
C GLU A 231 -3.31 23.32 -5.82
N THR A 232 -4.13 22.62 -6.62
CA THR A 232 -5.56 22.43 -6.30
C THR A 232 -5.78 21.48 -5.13
N VAL A 233 -5.04 20.37 -5.07
CA VAL A 233 -5.31 19.30 -4.08
C VAL A 233 -4.64 19.58 -2.75
N TYR A 234 -3.42 20.13 -2.77
CA TYR A 234 -2.62 20.36 -1.55
C TYR A 234 -2.59 21.79 -1.07
N ASP A 235 -3.15 22.74 -1.86
CA ASP A 235 -3.16 24.17 -1.55
C ASP A 235 -1.74 24.74 -1.34
N VAL A 236 -0.79 24.30 -2.16
CA VAL A 236 0.62 24.72 -2.11
C VAL A 236 1.10 25.10 -3.50
N LYS A 237 1.91 26.14 -3.63
CA LYS A 237 2.57 26.49 -4.89
C LYS A 237 3.71 25.53 -5.18
N CYS A 238 3.86 25.15 -6.44
CA CYS A 238 4.95 24.27 -6.84
C CYS A 238 5.48 24.60 -8.23
N ARG A 239 6.66 24.05 -8.53
CA ARG A 239 7.23 23.98 -9.86
C ARG A 239 7.49 22.50 -10.20
N ILE A 240 7.15 22.11 -11.40
CA ILE A 240 7.45 20.78 -11.92
C ILE A 240 8.66 20.87 -12.84
N ILE A 241 9.62 19.98 -12.65
CA ILE A 241 10.76 19.79 -13.55
C ILE A 241 10.75 18.35 -14.06
N ASP A 242 11.36 18.11 -15.22
CA ASP A 242 11.59 16.77 -15.71
C ASP A 242 12.83 16.16 -15.05
N ASP A 243 12.69 14.97 -14.45
CA ASP A 243 13.80 14.16 -13.90
C ASP A 243 13.84 12.82 -14.66
N GLY A 244 14.51 12.79 -15.78
CA GLY A 244 14.68 11.58 -16.59
C GLY A 244 13.37 11.02 -17.15
N GLY A 245 12.46 11.88 -17.61
CA GLY A 245 11.17 11.52 -18.17
C GLY A 245 10.06 11.35 -17.11
N ARG A 246 10.31 11.76 -15.86
CA ARG A 246 9.33 11.72 -14.77
C ARG A 246 9.17 13.11 -14.16
N PRO A 247 7.95 13.56 -13.85
CA PRO A 247 7.75 14.86 -13.19
C PRO A 247 8.33 14.83 -11.77
N HIS A 248 9.12 15.85 -11.44
CA HIS A 248 9.66 16.06 -10.11
C HIS A 248 9.12 17.37 -9.52
N VAL A 249 8.53 17.27 -8.34
CA VAL A 249 7.87 18.38 -7.67
C VAL A 249 8.85 19.16 -6.80
N ILE A 250 8.97 20.44 -7.05
CA ILE A 250 9.66 21.38 -6.17
C ILE A 250 8.61 22.27 -5.52
N LEU A 251 8.37 22.05 -4.23
CA LEU A 251 7.45 22.89 -3.47
C LEU A 251 8.05 24.29 -3.28
N GLN A 252 7.21 25.30 -3.34
CA GLN A 252 7.58 26.68 -3.13
C GLN A 252 6.94 27.15 -1.82
N ASP A 253 7.64 28.01 -1.09
CA ASP A 253 7.09 28.63 0.10
C ASP A 253 5.82 29.40 -0.26
N GLY A 254 4.68 28.88 0.17
CA GLY A 254 3.42 29.62 0.10
C GLY A 254 3.44 30.73 1.14
N THR A 255 3.04 31.92 0.77
CA THR A 255 2.62 32.91 1.79
C THR A 255 1.44 32.29 2.54
N LEU A 256 1.67 31.93 3.81
CA LEU A 256 0.63 31.59 4.78
C LEU A 256 -0.33 32.78 4.93
#